data_04f6b895aaefeb8f3118e389dcb007c0
#
_entry.id   04f6b895aaefeb8f3118e389dcb007c0
#
_cell.length_a   1.000
_cell.length_b   1.000
_cell.length_c   1.000
_cell.angle_alpha   90.00
_cell.angle_beta   90.00
_cell.angle_gamma   90.00
#
_symmetry.space_group_name_H-M   'P 1'
#
loop_
_entity.id
_entity.type
_entity.pdbx_description
1 polymer ?
#
loop_
_entity_poly.entity_id
_entity_poly.type
_entity_poly.pdbx_seq_one_letter_code
_entity_poly.pdbx_strand_id
1 'polypeptide(L)'
;FGPDDIYSNLKYLSTAGGRKYSKELITLGKNFYKKVNKGNWKPSLLVNKKNVLIIGPGQSTIKYKKKLIGFITKHKPVVFVFSAIKPFAEKYIDAHIVCHTLRLLSDINKYKKFNNKLITPYSSFSKNVKSKIKFKNVLNFGLQVKNNKFKFEKNYAVLPNSLAITYALGICTSGQAKKIFLAGLDGYTSDSPKKFQ
;
A
#
# COMPACT_ATOMS: atom_id res chain seq x y z
N PHE A 1 0.65 5.13 17.46
CA PHE A 1 0.72 3.66 17.30
C PHE A 1 2.08 3.29 16.76
N GLY A 2 2.97 2.73 17.60
CA GLY A 2 4.25 2.18 17.17
C GLY A 2 4.10 0.81 16.51
N PRO A 3 5.20 0.27 15.92
CA PRO A 3 5.17 -1.08 15.34
C PRO A 3 4.70 -2.16 16.33
N ASP A 4 5.07 -2.04 17.60
CA ASP A 4 4.72 -3.02 18.62
C ASP A 4 3.23 -2.94 19.01
N ASP A 5 2.61 -1.75 18.97
CA ASP A 5 1.18 -1.58 19.21
C ASP A 5 0.33 -2.18 18.09
N ILE A 6 0.77 -2.03 16.83
CA ILE A 6 0.08 -2.63 15.69
C ILE A 6 0.07 -4.15 15.81
N TYR A 7 1.18 -4.75 16.26
CA TYR A 7 1.32 -6.20 16.33
C TYR A 7 0.73 -6.82 17.60
N SER A 8 0.71 -6.10 18.72
CA SER A 8 -0.03 -6.52 19.92
C SER A 8 -1.54 -6.50 19.66
N ASN A 9 -2.02 -5.52 18.90
CA ASN A 9 -3.42 -5.42 18.50
C ASN A 9 -3.78 -6.33 17.30
N LEU A 10 -2.83 -6.79 16.51
CA LEU A 10 -3.11 -7.71 15.39
C LEU A 10 -3.69 -9.06 15.85
N LYS A 11 -3.37 -9.52 17.06
CA LYS A 11 -3.99 -10.71 17.64
C LYS A 11 -5.49 -10.47 17.87
N TYR A 12 -5.85 -9.28 18.27
CA TYR A 12 -7.23 -8.85 18.45
C TYR A 12 -7.94 -8.60 17.10
N LEU A 13 -7.27 -7.91 16.18
CA LEU A 13 -7.79 -7.60 14.85
C LEU A 13 -7.90 -8.85 13.94
N SER A 14 -7.05 -9.87 14.15
CA SER A 14 -7.15 -11.13 13.39
C SER A 14 -8.38 -11.93 13.74
N THR A 15 -8.86 -11.81 14.97
CA THR A 15 -10.12 -12.44 15.42
C THR A 15 -11.35 -11.65 14.98
N ALA A 16 -11.28 -10.32 14.98
CA ALA A 16 -12.40 -9.44 14.58
C ALA A 16 -12.65 -9.42 13.05
N GLY A 17 -11.58 -9.56 12.22
CA GLY A 17 -11.67 -9.50 10.76
C GLY A 17 -11.80 -10.86 10.06
N GLY A 18 -11.93 -11.97 10.77
CA GLY A 18 -12.01 -13.32 10.18
C GLY A 18 -10.72 -13.80 9.50
N ARG A 19 -9.60 -13.08 9.63
CA ARG A 19 -8.30 -13.46 9.10
C ARG A 19 -7.41 -14.01 10.23
N LYS A 20 -7.16 -15.32 10.22
CA LYS A 20 -6.21 -15.95 11.13
C LYS A 20 -4.79 -15.76 10.60
N TYR A 21 -3.93 -15.06 11.34
CA TYR A 21 -2.50 -14.96 11.05
C TYR A 21 -1.72 -15.93 11.94
N SER A 22 -0.77 -16.68 11.36
CA SER A 22 0.10 -17.54 12.14
C SER A 22 1.07 -16.72 13.01
N LYS A 23 1.55 -17.31 14.13
CA LYS A 23 2.58 -16.68 14.98
C LYS A 23 3.85 -16.30 14.19
N GLU A 24 4.23 -17.13 13.20
CA GLU A 24 5.37 -16.85 12.31
C GLU A 24 5.16 -15.60 11.47
N LEU A 25 3.98 -15.44 10.87
CA LEU A 25 3.64 -14.25 10.08
C LEU A 25 3.66 -12.98 10.94
N ILE A 26 3.14 -13.05 12.18
CA ILE A 26 3.16 -11.93 13.12
C ILE A 26 4.60 -11.57 13.48
N THR A 27 5.45 -12.55 13.76
CA THR A 27 6.87 -12.33 14.08
C THR A 27 7.64 -11.75 12.90
N LEU A 28 7.42 -12.25 11.69
CA LEU A 28 7.96 -11.67 10.45
C LEU A 28 7.54 -10.22 10.27
N GLY A 29 6.27 -9.93 10.55
CA GLY A 29 5.75 -8.57 10.51
C GLY A 29 6.42 -7.64 11.51
N LYS A 30 6.60 -8.04 12.78
CA LYS A 30 7.28 -7.25 13.83
C LYS A 30 8.69 -6.80 13.42
N ASN A 31 9.44 -7.68 12.78
CA ASN A 31 10.81 -7.40 12.38
C ASN A 31 10.95 -6.64 11.08
N PHE A 32 9.87 -6.54 10.32
CA PHE A 32 9.87 -6.00 8.97
C PHE A 32 10.27 -4.52 8.90
N TYR A 33 9.86 -3.73 9.89
CA TYR A 33 10.06 -2.28 9.90
C TYR A 33 11.21 -1.79 10.78
N LYS A 34 11.91 -2.68 11.51
CA LYS A 34 12.95 -2.30 12.48
C LYS A 34 14.16 -1.64 11.82
N LYS A 35 14.52 -2.05 10.61
CA LYS A 35 15.65 -1.50 9.84
C LYS A 35 15.19 -0.82 8.56
N VAL A 36 15.90 0.26 8.19
CA VAL A 36 15.75 0.83 6.84
C VAL A 36 16.36 -0.13 5.85
N ASN A 37 15.53 -0.75 5.02
CA ASN A 37 15.98 -1.44 3.84
C ASN A 37 15.67 -0.54 2.64
N LYS A 38 16.69 0.11 2.11
CA LYS A 38 16.57 0.97 0.93
C LYS A 38 16.04 0.17 -0.24
N GLY A 39 15.12 0.76 -0.99
CA GLY A 39 14.69 0.21 -2.27
C GLY A 39 15.70 0.48 -3.37
N ASN A 40 15.44 -0.04 -4.55
CA ASN A 40 16.22 0.23 -5.77
C ASN A 40 15.43 0.98 -6.84
N TRP A 41 14.17 1.30 -6.56
CA TRP A 41 13.31 2.08 -7.45
C TRP A 41 13.15 3.51 -6.92
N LYS A 42 13.13 4.48 -7.85
CA LYS A 42 12.92 5.90 -7.57
C LYS A 42 11.52 6.30 -8.02
N PRO A 43 10.64 6.77 -7.14
CA PRO A 43 9.28 7.21 -7.48
C PRO A 43 9.22 8.32 -8.53
N SER A 44 10.25 9.16 -8.61
CA SER A 44 10.34 10.22 -9.63
C SER A 44 10.25 9.69 -11.08
N LEU A 45 10.65 8.45 -11.32
CA LEU A 45 10.50 7.83 -12.64
C LEU A 45 9.04 7.66 -13.08
N LEU A 46 8.11 7.68 -12.12
CA LEU A 46 6.68 7.48 -12.40
C LEU A 46 5.86 8.74 -12.16
N VAL A 47 6.13 9.49 -11.08
CA VAL A 47 5.23 10.55 -10.58
C VAL A 47 5.79 11.97 -10.68
N ASN A 48 7.05 12.17 -11.10
CA ASN A 48 7.68 13.49 -11.13
C ASN A 48 6.84 14.50 -11.92
N LYS A 49 6.48 15.62 -11.29
CA LYS A 49 5.66 16.71 -11.85
C LYS A 49 4.31 16.26 -12.41
N LYS A 50 3.85 15.04 -12.10
CA LYS A 50 2.55 14.52 -12.53
C LYS A 50 1.50 14.64 -11.44
N ASN A 51 0.24 14.70 -11.85
CA ASN A 51 -0.88 14.50 -10.95
C ASN A 51 -0.98 13.03 -10.58
N VAL A 52 -1.28 12.73 -9.31
CA VAL A 52 -1.45 11.36 -8.81
C VAL A 52 -2.84 11.22 -8.20
N LEU A 53 -3.54 10.16 -8.52
CA LEU A 53 -4.79 9.76 -7.88
C LEU A 53 -4.56 8.50 -7.05
N ILE A 54 -4.78 8.60 -5.74
CA ILE A 54 -4.68 7.47 -4.82
C ILE A 54 -6.10 7.00 -4.46
N ILE A 55 -6.35 5.71 -4.64
CA ILE A 55 -7.67 5.11 -4.48
C ILE A 55 -7.63 4.08 -3.36
N GLY A 56 -8.40 4.34 -2.33
CA GLY A 56 -8.63 3.44 -1.21
C GLY A 56 -9.78 2.45 -1.44
N PRO A 57 -10.01 1.53 -0.48
CA PRO A 57 -11.04 0.50 -0.56
C PRO A 57 -12.44 0.97 -0.13
N GLY A 58 -12.65 2.24 0.12
CA GLY A 58 -13.91 2.77 0.62
C GLY A 58 -15.08 2.59 -0.36
N GLN A 59 -16.29 2.56 0.17
CA GLN A 59 -17.53 2.34 -0.62
C GLN A 59 -17.77 3.46 -1.65
N SER A 60 -17.32 4.68 -1.38
CA SER A 60 -17.41 5.80 -2.31
C SER A 60 -16.70 5.51 -3.65
N THR A 61 -15.66 4.68 -3.64
CA THR A 61 -14.99 4.24 -4.87
C THR A 61 -15.94 3.48 -5.80
N ILE A 62 -16.79 2.63 -5.23
CA ILE A 62 -17.80 1.88 -5.98
C ILE A 62 -18.93 2.79 -6.41
N LYS A 63 -19.47 3.58 -5.47
CA LYS A 63 -20.56 4.53 -5.68
C LYS A 63 -20.26 5.53 -6.80
N TYR A 64 -19.05 6.06 -6.83
CA TYR A 64 -18.64 7.09 -7.81
C TYR A 64 -17.73 6.56 -8.92
N LYS A 65 -17.74 5.26 -9.18
CA LYS A 65 -16.88 4.60 -10.18
C LYS A 65 -16.88 5.29 -11.55
N LYS A 66 -18.06 5.62 -12.08
CA LYS A 66 -18.17 6.30 -13.39
C LYS A 66 -17.49 7.67 -13.39
N LYS A 67 -17.69 8.47 -12.31
CA LYS A 67 -17.05 9.79 -12.15
C LYS A 67 -15.54 9.68 -12.04
N LEU A 68 -15.03 8.69 -11.31
CA LEU A 68 -13.58 8.43 -11.18
C LEU A 68 -12.96 8.06 -12.52
N ILE A 69 -13.60 7.17 -13.29
CA ILE A 69 -13.13 6.81 -14.65
C ILE A 69 -13.12 8.04 -15.55
N GLY A 70 -14.17 8.87 -15.53
CA GLY A 70 -14.23 10.13 -16.28
C GLY A 70 -13.09 11.08 -15.90
N PHE A 71 -12.80 11.22 -14.59
CA PHE A 71 -11.68 12.01 -14.12
C PHE A 71 -10.33 11.47 -14.61
N ILE A 72 -10.12 10.14 -14.53
CA ILE A 72 -8.88 9.49 -15.00
C ILE A 72 -8.70 9.71 -16.50
N THR A 73 -9.74 9.51 -17.28
CA THR A 73 -9.70 9.68 -18.73
C THR A 73 -9.41 11.12 -19.14
N LYS A 74 -10.05 12.10 -18.47
CA LYS A 74 -9.89 13.52 -18.76
C LYS A 74 -8.52 14.07 -18.33
N HIS A 75 -8.07 13.73 -17.13
CA HIS A 75 -6.90 14.37 -16.50
C HIS A 75 -5.63 13.51 -16.54
N LYS A 76 -5.74 12.24 -16.93
CA LYS A 76 -4.63 11.29 -17.08
C LYS A 76 -3.64 11.30 -15.91
N PRO A 77 -4.10 11.26 -14.63
CA PRO A 77 -3.21 11.17 -13.49
C PRO A 77 -2.52 9.80 -13.45
N VAL A 78 -1.40 9.70 -12.74
CA VAL A 78 -0.89 8.39 -12.31
C VAL A 78 -1.84 7.83 -11.26
N VAL A 79 -2.32 6.60 -11.44
CA VAL A 79 -3.34 6.00 -10.59
C VAL A 79 -2.75 4.91 -9.71
N PHE A 80 -2.81 5.12 -8.40
CA PHE A 80 -2.42 4.15 -7.38
C PHE A 80 -3.64 3.56 -6.68
N VAL A 81 -3.65 2.25 -6.49
CA VAL A 81 -4.73 1.53 -5.81
C VAL A 81 -4.14 0.77 -4.62
N PHE A 82 -4.81 0.81 -3.46
CA PHE A 82 -4.34 0.07 -2.29
C PHE A 82 -4.67 -1.40 -2.36
N SER A 83 -3.70 -2.23 -1.91
CA SER A 83 -3.86 -3.67 -1.78
C SER A 83 -4.32 -4.34 -3.09
N ALA A 84 -4.95 -5.49 -2.97
CA ALA A 84 -5.40 -6.30 -4.11
C ALA A 84 -6.84 -5.96 -4.56
N ILE A 85 -7.29 -4.72 -4.35
CA ILE A 85 -8.61 -4.30 -4.85
C ILE A 85 -8.54 -3.95 -6.33
N LYS A 86 -9.62 -4.21 -7.06
CA LYS A 86 -9.79 -3.85 -8.48
C LYS A 86 -11.08 -3.04 -8.63
N PRO A 87 -11.05 -1.74 -8.31
CA PRO A 87 -12.25 -0.90 -8.40
C PRO A 87 -12.72 -0.73 -9.86
N PHE A 88 -11.77 -0.85 -10.81
CA PHE A 88 -12.04 -0.79 -12.25
C PHE A 88 -11.07 -1.71 -13.02
N ALA A 89 -11.18 -1.69 -14.36
CA ALA A 89 -10.28 -2.44 -15.24
C ALA A 89 -8.81 -2.02 -15.06
N GLU A 90 -7.88 -2.96 -15.17
CA GLU A 90 -6.44 -2.76 -14.96
C GLU A 90 -5.84 -1.65 -15.82
N LYS A 91 -6.41 -1.40 -17.03
CA LYS A 91 -5.96 -0.30 -17.92
C LYS A 91 -6.03 1.10 -17.30
N TYR A 92 -6.81 1.28 -16.23
CA TYR A 92 -6.93 2.55 -15.51
C TYR A 92 -6.04 2.62 -14.25
N ILE A 93 -5.23 1.61 -13.98
CA ILE A 93 -4.41 1.48 -12.78
C ILE A 93 -2.94 1.40 -13.20
N ASP A 94 -2.10 2.31 -12.72
CA ASP A 94 -0.66 2.28 -13.00
C ASP A 94 0.09 1.37 -12.03
N ALA A 95 -0.32 1.35 -10.76
CA ALA A 95 0.30 0.49 -9.77
C ALA A 95 -0.62 0.17 -8.58
N HIS A 96 -0.44 -1.03 -8.04
CA HIS A 96 -0.95 -1.40 -6.73
C HIS A 96 0.09 -1.06 -5.65
N ILE A 97 -0.36 -0.58 -4.49
CA ILE A 97 0.50 -0.25 -3.35
C ILE A 97 0.17 -1.16 -2.18
N VAL A 98 1.17 -1.83 -1.66
CA VAL A 98 1.07 -2.61 -0.41
C VAL A 98 2.36 -2.50 0.38
N CYS A 99 2.29 -2.04 1.62
CA CYS A 99 3.44 -1.95 2.52
C CYS A 99 3.36 -2.95 3.68
N HIS A 100 2.20 -3.49 3.94
CA HIS A 100 1.98 -4.40 5.07
C HIS A 100 2.22 -5.85 4.66
N THR A 101 3.25 -6.48 5.26
CA THR A 101 3.69 -7.85 4.92
C THR A 101 2.57 -8.87 5.02
N LEU A 102 1.76 -8.81 6.08
CA LEU A 102 0.67 -9.75 6.29
C LEU A 102 -0.38 -9.65 5.18
N ARG A 103 -0.73 -8.41 4.76
CA ARG A 103 -1.64 -8.19 3.64
C ARG A 103 -1.08 -8.72 2.33
N LEU A 104 0.21 -8.46 2.08
CA LEU A 104 0.85 -8.96 0.88
C LEU A 104 0.80 -10.48 0.82
N LEU A 105 1.17 -11.16 1.90
CA LEU A 105 1.22 -12.63 1.96
C LEU A 105 -0.18 -13.24 1.90
N SER A 106 -1.19 -12.65 2.56
CA SER A 106 -2.57 -13.14 2.53
C SER A 106 -3.21 -13.02 1.15
N ASP A 107 -2.83 -12.02 0.37
CA ASP A 107 -3.39 -11.74 -0.95
C ASP A 107 -2.44 -12.13 -2.11
N ILE A 108 -1.38 -12.90 -1.82
CA ILE A 108 -0.30 -13.22 -2.79
C ILE A 108 -0.83 -13.81 -4.10
N ASN A 109 -1.82 -14.69 -4.02
CA ASN A 109 -2.42 -15.32 -5.19
C ASN A 109 -3.22 -14.34 -6.06
N LYS A 110 -3.73 -13.25 -5.47
CA LYS A 110 -4.39 -12.18 -6.21
C LYS A 110 -3.35 -11.35 -6.97
N TYR A 111 -2.24 -11.00 -6.30
CA TYR A 111 -1.17 -10.21 -6.94
C TYR A 111 -0.50 -10.93 -8.10
N LYS A 112 -0.37 -12.27 -8.04
CA LYS A 112 0.17 -13.08 -9.16
C LYS A 112 -0.63 -12.93 -10.45
N LYS A 113 -1.92 -12.58 -10.34
CA LYS A 113 -2.83 -12.41 -11.48
C LYS A 113 -2.85 -11.00 -12.06
N PHE A 114 -2.11 -10.05 -11.44
CA PHE A 114 -2.05 -8.66 -11.88
C PHE A 114 -0.92 -8.47 -12.89
N ASN A 115 -1.24 -7.75 -13.96
CA ASN A 115 -0.24 -7.30 -14.94
C ASN A 115 0.37 -5.95 -14.56
N ASN A 116 -0.27 -5.23 -13.64
CA ASN A 116 0.15 -3.89 -13.20
C ASN A 116 1.36 -3.96 -12.27
N LYS A 117 2.04 -2.83 -12.14
CA LYS A 117 3.16 -2.68 -11.21
C LYS A 117 2.70 -2.85 -9.77
N LEU A 118 3.53 -3.45 -8.93
CA LEU A 118 3.33 -3.56 -7.49
C LEU A 118 4.41 -2.77 -6.75
N ILE A 119 4.02 -1.70 -6.07
CA ILE A 119 4.94 -0.93 -5.22
C ILE A 119 4.89 -1.50 -3.80
N THR A 120 6.03 -1.94 -3.31
CA THR A 120 6.15 -2.55 -1.97
C THR A 120 7.58 -2.42 -1.46
N PRO A 121 7.83 -2.41 -0.14
CA PRO A 121 9.19 -2.42 0.43
C PRO A 121 9.84 -3.81 0.31
N TYR A 122 10.03 -4.26 -0.94
CA TYR A 122 10.49 -5.60 -1.28
C TYR A 122 11.84 -5.98 -0.65
N SER A 123 12.76 -5.01 -0.50
CA SER A 123 14.05 -5.23 0.18
C SER A 123 13.91 -5.75 1.60
N SER A 124 12.81 -5.41 2.27
CA SER A 124 12.53 -5.81 3.65
C SER A 124 12.07 -7.26 3.79
N PHE A 125 11.69 -7.93 2.69
CA PHE A 125 11.23 -9.31 2.73
C PHE A 125 12.39 -10.29 2.95
N SER A 126 12.15 -11.33 3.75
CA SER A 126 13.07 -12.45 3.89
C SER A 126 13.23 -13.21 2.56
N LYS A 127 14.30 -13.98 2.42
CA LYS A 127 14.55 -14.84 1.25
C LYS A 127 13.35 -15.76 0.98
N ASN A 128 12.80 -16.38 2.01
CA ASN A 128 11.65 -17.29 1.92
C ASN A 128 10.38 -16.56 1.41
N VAL A 129 10.14 -15.32 1.86
CA VAL A 129 9.03 -14.51 1.34
C VAL A 129 9.27 -14.13 -0.12
N LYS A 130 10.48 -13.70 -0.46
CA LYS A 130 10.86 -13.33 -1.84
C LYS A 130 10.69 -14.49 -2.81
N SER A 131 11.03 -15.72 -2.43
CA SER A 131 10.85 -16.90 -3.29
C SER A 131 9.37 -17.19 -3.62
N LYS A 132 8.46 -16.85 -2.70
CA LYS A 132 7.01 -16.97 -2.92
C LYS A 132 6.42 -15.84 -3.76
N ILE A 133 7.13 -14.69 -3.86
CA ILE A 133 6.70 -13.48 -4.55
C ILE A 133 7.48 -13.34 -5.87
N LYS A 134 7.21 -14.21 -6.81
CA LYS A 134 7.76 -14.06 -8.19
C LYS A 134 6.85 -13.13 -9.01
N PHE A 135 6.85 -11.83 -8.67
CA PHE A 135 6.15 -10.84 -9.48
C PHE A 135 7.07 -10.26 -10.57
N LYS A 136 6.56 -10.17 -11.79
CA LYS A 136 7.31 -9.61 -12.91
C LYS A 136 7.57 -8.11 -12.79
N ASN A 137 6.70 -7.36 -12.10
CA ASN A 137 6.68 -5.89 -12.11
C ASN A 137 6.72 -5.27 -10.70
N VAL A 138 7.68 -5.68 -9.85
CA VAL A 138 7.84 -5.10 -8.51
C VAL A 138 8.67 -3.82 -8.57
N LEU A 139 8.11 -2.75 -8.05
CA LEU A 139 8.79 -1.49 -7.79
C LEU A 139 9.15 -1.42 -6.30
N ASN A 140 10.43 -1.59 -5.99
CA ASN A 140 10.91 -1.70 -4.63
C ASN A 140 11.24 -0.31 -4.05
N PHE A 141 10.30 0.25 -3.29
CA PHE A 141 10.49 1.47 -2.52
C PHE A 141 10.57 1.12 -1.02
N GLY A 142 11.67 1.51 -0.36
CA GLY A 142 11.93 1.13 1.02
C GLY A 142 11.01 1.84 2.02
N LEU A 143 10.78 1.19 3.17
CA LEU A 143 10.00 1.74 4.28
C LEU A 143 10.67 1.41 5.62
N GLN A 144 10.81 2.42 6.48
CA GLN A 144 11.05 2.27 7.90
C GLN A 144 9.91 2.91 8.69
N VAL A 145 9.47 2.27 9.77
CA VAL A 145 8.52 2.88 10.71
C VAL A 145 9.28 3.33 11.95
N LYS A 146 9.15 4.63 12.26
CA LYS A 146 9.74 5.25 13.45
C LYS A 146 8.81 6.35 13.96
N ASN A 147 8.38 6.23 15.23
CA ASN A 147 7.47 7.19 15.86
C ASN A 147 7.93 8.65 15.66
N ASN A 148 6.98 9.51 15.36
CA ASN A 148 7.15 10.95 15.20
C ASN A 148 8.25 11.37 14.21
N LYS A 149 8.56 10.51 13.21
CA LYS A 149 9.58 10.82 12.21
C LYS A 149 9.04 10.71 10.79
N PHE A 150 9.28 11.79 10.04
CA PHE A 150 9.06 11.82 8.59
C PHE A 150 10.39 12.08 7.90
N LYS A 151 10.76 11.22 6.95
CA LYS A 151 11.91 11.41 6.07
C LYS A 151 11.56 10.84 4.70
N PHE A 152 11.81 11.63 3.67
CA PHE A 152 11.51 11.26 2.28
C PHE A 152 12.80 11.26 1.48
N GLU A 153 13.22 10.09 1.05
CA GLU A 153 14.45 9.89 0.29
C GLU A 153 14.13 9.35 -1.11
N LYS A 154 15.11 9.36 -1.99
CA LYS A 154 14.93 8.98 -3.39
C LYS A 154 14.36 7.56 -3.58
N ASN A 155 14.62 6.63 -2.65
CA ASN A 155 14.27 5.21 -2.78
C ASN A 155 13.75 4.57 -1.49
N TYR A 156 13.47 5.37 -0.46
CA TYR A 156 12.80 4.92 0.77
C TYR A 156 12.16 6.09 1.51
N ALA A 157 11.25 5.78 2.43
CA ALA A 157 10.71 6.73 3.38
C ALA A 157 10.83 6.21 4.83
N VAL A 158 10.95 7.14 5.79
CA VAL A 158 10.75 6.88 7.22
C VAL A 158 9.43 7.53 7.60
N LEU A 159 8.51 6.77 8.15
CA LEU A 159 7.14 7.20 8.44
C LEU A 159 6.75 6.82 9.87
N PRO A 160 5.83 7.55 10.52
CA PRO A 160 5.41 7.25 11.88
C PRO A 160 4.58 5.97 12.00
N ASN A 161 4.02 5.49 10.90
CA ASN A 161 3.21 4.28 10.85
C ASN A 161 3.33 3.56 9.50
N SER A 162 2.79 2.36 9.42
CA SER A 162 2.79 1.51 8.22
C SER A 162 1.45 1.51 7.47
N LEU A 163 0.67 2.57 7.59
CA LEU A 163 -0.58 2.68 6.84
C LEU A 163 -0.30 2.82 5.34
N ALA A 164 -1.12 2.17 4.53
CA ALA A 164 -0.96 2.21 3.06
C ALA A 164 -1.05 3.64 2.52
N ILE A 165 -1.90 4.49 3.11
CA ILE A 165 -2.03 5.88 2.71
C ILE A 165 -0.77 6.68 3.00
N THR A 166 -0.17 6.55 4.19
CA THR A 166 1.08 7.27 4.53
C THR A 166 2.24 6.81 3.65
N TYR A 167 2.30 5.52 3.34
CA TYR A 167 3.31 4.99 2.41
C TYR A 167 3.12 5.53 0.98
N ALA A 168 1.88 5.59 0.48
CA ALA A 168 1.58 6.16 -0.83
C ALA A 168 1.91 7.66 -0.89
N LEU A 169 1.59 8.42 0.16
CA LEU A 169 1.98 9.83 0.26
C LEU A 169 3.51 9.97 0.29
N GLY A 170 4.22 9.10 1.03
CA GLY A 170 5.67 9.05 1.04
C GLY A 170 6.28 8.82 -0.35
N ILE A 171 5.69 7.91 -1.15
CA ILE A 171 6.07 7.67 -2.54
C ILE A 171 5.87 8.94 -3.38
N CYS A 172 4.70 9.57 -3.28
CA CYS A 172 4.38 10.78 -4.03
C CYS A 172 5.31 11.95 -3.66
N THR A 173 5.60 12.15 -2.38
CA THR A 173 6.52 13.19 -1.89
C THR A 173 7.95 12.93 -2.36
N SER A 174 8.45 11.70 -2.17
CA SER A 174 9.79 11.30 -2.65
C SER A 174 9.93 11.42 -4.17
N GLY A 175 8.84 11.25 -4.89
CA GLY A 175 8.79 11.33 -6.35
C GLY A 175 8.48 12.72 -6.91
N GLN A 176 8.26 13.73 -6.05
CA GLN A 176 7.92 15.11 -6.44
C GLN A 176 6.65 15.19 -7.31
N ALA A 177 5.58 14.54 -6.85
CA ALA A 177 4.27 14.64 -7.50
C ALA A 177 3.77 16.09 -7.49
N LYS A 178 3.10 16.51 -8.60
CA LYS A 178 2.58 17.89 -8.74
C LYS A 178 1.36 18.14 -7.84
N LYS A 179 0.37 17.25 -7.92
CA LYS A 179 -0.84 17.25 -7.09
C LYS A 179 -1.23 15.83 -6.75
N ILE A 180 -1.80 15.65 -5.56
CA ILE A 180 -2.28 14.35 -5.08
C ILE A 180 -3.78 14.46 -4.85
N PHE A 181 -4.54 13.59 -5.49
CA PHE A 181 -5.97 13.43 -5.32
C PHE A 181 -6.23 12.13 -4.56
N LEU A 182 -7.19 12.16 -3.66
CA LEU A 182 -7.57 11.03 -2.82
C LEU A 182 -9.02 10.64 -3.09
N ALA A 183 -9.29 9.35 -3.19
CA ALA A 183 -10.63 8.80 -3.32
C ALA A 183 -10.78 7.49 -2.55
N GLY A 184 -11.98 7.18 -2.08
CA GLY A 184 -12.24 5.92 -1.37
C GLY A 184 -11.57 5.80 -0.01
N LEU A 185 -11.39 6.91 0.70
CA LEU A 185 -10.86 6.97 2.07
C LEU A 185 -11.96 7.38 3.05
N ASP A 186 -13.11 6.75 2.94
CA ASP A 186 -14.36 7.15 3.59
C ASP A 186 -14.34 7.00 5.12
N GLY A 187 -13.34 6.29 5.67
CA GLY A 187 -13.36 5.90 7.09
C GLY A 187 -14.38 4.81 7.37
N TYR A 188 -14.60 4.56 8.66
CA TYR A 188 -15.61 3.64 9.15
C TYR A 188 -16.65 4.45 9.94
N THR A 189 -17.93 4.27 9.61
CA THR A 189 -19.04 4.76 10.42
C THR A 189 -19.42 3.69 11.44
N SER A 190 -20.14 4.08 12.52
CA SER A 190 -20.69 3.14 13.50
C SER A 190 -21.50 2.00 12.87
N ASP A 191 -22.15 2.30 11.74
CA ASP A 191 -23.00 1.39 10.99
C ASP A 191 -22.28 0.64 9.87
N SER A 192 -20.97 0.83 9.75
CA SER A 192 -20.17 0.11 8.74
C SER A 192 -20.17 -1.38 9.03
N PRO A 193 -20.51 -2.24 8.06
CA PRO A 193 -20.46 -3.68 8.27
C PRO A 193 -19.07 -4.10 8.76
N LYS A 194 -18.99 -4.90 9.83
CA LYS A 194 -17.73 -5.44 10.40
C LYS A 194 -16.84 -6.16 9.39
N LYS A 195 -17.32 -6.40 8.17
CA LYS A 195 -16.57 -7.01 7.06
C LYS A 195 -15.42 -6.15 6.51
N PHE A 196 -15.34 -4.88 6.87
CA PHE A 196 -14.33 -3.95 6.37
C PHE A 196 -13.31 -3.49 7.44
N GLN A 197 -13.46 -3.97 8.68
CA GLN A 197 -12.49 -3.75 9.75
C GLN A 197 -11.28 -4.68 9.68
#